data_98fc3a1025df85eccdda476fec09ff5b
#
_entry.id   98fc3a1025df85eccdda476fec09ff5b
#
_cell.length_a   1.000
_cell.length_b   1.000
_cell.length_c   1.000
_cell.angle_alpha   90.00
_cell.angle_beta   90.00
_cell.angle_gamma   90.00
#
_symmetry.space_group_name_H-M   'P 1'
#
loop_
_entity.id
_entity.type
_entity.pdbx_description
1 polymer ?
#
loop_
_entity_poly.entity_id
_entity_poly.type
_entity_poly.pdbx_seq_one_letter_code
_entity_poly.pdbx_strand_id
1 'polypeptide(L)'
;IALAGPPLIAAWQHRRPRRGPAGASGAFPGREQRTRSRIAGLRRLVAEVTAVAASIAGLVVLHKQRVPGGGGVNLYLAATPVLVAVPVVVIVLRLYPLAVRGLLRLSARRAGATGFVALAGAARSSVTGVLPAFALVLTLSLAAFAGMVNQAITQGEIAASWQSTGADVAITATSQPVTPAEEQAIAAVPGVRHLTATWNTAWTTPSGQTVTLIAVDPASYAALVASTPFPAVPLDKLGTGRESAVTSTQTVPVLASPAAAASLGGTPAQLSPPLAIEPIRVRVAGTVTSIPGQPPGSAFLVMPIRRLPGPLGVPAVNRILITGSGISTAAMSAVVSRQLPGASTTFRSVELAALAGSPLQHGADLILPLTIATAAGFGLVILMLGVALGASDRALTLARLTVMGHERATGLVLLEALPAVVVSLAAAAACALALPSLVGSALDLSVFTGQGVPVMVRPDWISLGLPAVMALLVAAAALATQARTLSRRGVAQMLRAE
;
A
#
# COMPACT_ATOMS: atom_id res chain seq x y z
N ILE A 1 26.70 -2.43 4.63
CA ILE A 1 26.47 -3.85 4.21
C ILE A 1 26.21 -3.91 2.69
N ALA A 2 25.43 -3.00 2.10
CA ALA A 2 25.14 -2.97 0.68
C ALA A 2 26.38 -2.66 -0.20
N LEU A 3 27.36 -1.93 0.30
CA LEU A 3 28.59 -1.56 -0.42
C LEU A 3 29.70 -2.63 -0.32
N ALA A 4 29.65 -3.55 0.66
CA ALA A 4 30.64 -4.58 0.81
C ALA A 4 30.29 -5.92 0.10
N GLY A 5 29.03 -6.11 -0.28
CA GLY A 5 28.56 -7.34 -0.95
C GLY A 5 29.17 -7.57 -2.35
N PRO A 6 29.17 -6.58 -3.25
CA PRO A 6 29.68 -6.75 -4.61
C PRO A 6 31.15 -7.20 -4.70
N PRO A 7 32.10 -6.62 -3.96
CA PRO A 7 33.51 -7.04 -4.06
C PRO A 7 33.76 -8.44 -3.53
N LEU A 8 33.01 -8.91 -2.50
CA LEU A 8 33.14 -10.27 -1.98
C LEU A 8 32.64 -11.32 -2.98
N ILE A 9 31.57 -11.02 -3.72
CA ILE A 9 31.03 -11.90 -4.76
C ILE A 9 31.95 -11.91 -5.98
N ALA A 10 32.52 -10.77 -6.39
CA ALA A 10 33.50 -10.67 -7.47
C ALA A 10 34.81 -11.40 -7.14
N ALA A 11 35.33 -11.27 -5.92
CA ALA A 11 36.52 -12.00 -5.47
C ALA A 11 36.30 -13.51 -5.46
N TRP A 12 35.06 -13.95 -5.22
CA TRP A 12 34.69 -15.37 -5.23
C TRP A 12 34.60 -15.94 -6.66
N GLN A 13 34.21 -15.12 -7.64
CA GLN A 13 34.14 -15.51 -9.05
C GLN A 13 35.53 -15.63 -9.71
N HIS A 14 36.49 -14.78 -9.34
CA HIS A 14 37.85 -14.82 -9.88
C HIS A 14 38.73 -16.00 -9.41
N ARG A 15 38.29 -16.75 -8.41
CA ARG A 15 38.98 -17.99 -7.97
C ARG A 15 38.61 -19.22 -8.81
N ARG A 16 38.03 -19.07 -9.99
CA ARG A 16 37.88 -20.21 -10.93
C ARG A 16 39.25 -20.57 -11.49
N PRO A 17 39.72 -21.82 -11.38
CA PRO A 17 40.94 -22.24 -12.03
C PRO A 17 40.75 -22.11 -13.54
N ARG A 18 41.67 -21.37 -14.20
CA ARG A 18 41.76 -21.30 -15.66
C ARG A 18 41.88 -22.74 -16.18
N ARG A 19 40.92 -23.19 -16.99
CA ARG A 19 41.04 -24.43 -17.74
C ARG A 19 42.15 -24.24 -18.74
N GLY A 20 43.26 -24.97 -18.59
CA GLY A 20 44.26 -25.15 -19.62
C GLY A 20 43.69 -25.85 -20.83
N PRO A 21 44.32 -25.79 -22.01
CA PRO A 21 43.85 -26.39 -23.25
C PRO A 21 43.62 -27.92 -23.04
N ALA A 22 42.47 -28.39 -23.44
CA ALA A 22 42.04 -29.78 -23.29
C ALA A 22 42.82 -30.65 -24.30
N GLY A 23 43.85 -31.30 -23.80
CA GLY A 23 44.40 -32.48 -24.48
C GLY A 23 43.37 -33.62 -24.41
N ALA A 24 43.05 -34.16 -25.58
CA ALA A 24 42.15 -35.30 -25.74
C ALA A 24 42.71 -36.54 -25.03
N SER A 25 42.13 -36.91 -23.92
CA SER A 25 42.21 -38.28 -23.40
C SER A 25 40.88 -38.58 -22.69
N GLY A 26 40.12 -39.53 -23.22
CA GLY A 26 38.88 -40.04 -22.72
C GLY A 26 39.10 -40.78 -21.39
N ALA A 27 39.12 -40.03 -20.29
CA ALA A 27 39.11 -40.61 -18.95
C ALA A 27 37.75 -40.32 -18.33
N PHE A 28 37.05 -41.33 -17.87
CA PHE A 28 35.85 -41.23 -17.03
C PHE A 28 36.10 -40.24 -15.86
N PRO A 29 35.15 -39.36 -15.51
CA PRO A 29 35.35 -38.39 -14.43
C PRO A 29 35.61 -39.14 -13.11
N GLY A 30 36.86 -39.07 -12.64
CA GLY A 30 37.33 -39.78 -11.46
C GLY A 30 36.55 -39.41 -10.18
N ARG A 31 36.54 -40.30 -9.21
CA ARG A 31 35.87 -40.15 -7.88
C ARG A 31 36.12 -38.77 -7.23
N GLU A 32 37.28 -38.16 -7.40
CA GLU A 32 37.62 -36.86 -6.86
C GLU A 32 36.79 -35.71 -7.46
N GLN A 33 36.45 -35.74 -8.72
CA GLN A 33 35.67 -34.71 -9.37
C GLN A 33 34.20 -34.72 -8.91
N ARG A 34 33.67 -35.92 -8.62
CA ARG A 34 32.32 -36.12 -8.02
C ARG A 34 32.29 -35.64 -6.55
N THR A 35 33.36 -35.87 -5.80
CA THR A 35 33.46 -35.43 -4.38
C THR A 35 33.57 -33.90 -4.30
N ARG A 36 34.37 -33.26 -5.14
CA ARG A 36 34.50 -31.80 -5.21
C ARG A 36 33.18 -31.13 -5.63
N SER A 37 32.43 -31.70 -6.54
CA SER A 37 31.11 -31.17 -6.93
C SER A 37 30.05 -31.31 -5.84
N ARG A 38 30.08 -32.39 -5.06
CA ARG A 38 29.20 -32.58 -3.88
C ARG A 38 29.53 -31.61 -2.75
N ILE A 39 30.81 -31.36 -2.45
CA ILE A 39 31.25 -30.42 -1.43
C ILE A 39 30.87 -28.97 -1.83
N ALA A 40 31.02 -28.62 -3.10
CA ALA A 40 30.60 -27.31 -3.61
C ALA A 40 29.08 -27.12 -3.53
N GLY A 41 28.30 -28.17 -3.81
CA GLY A 41 26.84 -28.18 -3.65
C GLY A 41 26.42 -28.03 -2.18
N LEU A 42 27.07 -28.72 -1.26
CA LEU A 42 26.78 -28.65 0.18
C LEU A 42 27.12 -27.26 0.74
N ARG A 43 28.26 -26.68 0.38
CA ARG A 43 28.64 -25.32 0.78
C ARG A 43 27.63 -24.27 0.30
N ARG A 44 27.15 -24.41 -0.92
CA ARG A 44 26.10 -23.54 -1.47
C ARG A 44 24.79 -23.69 -0.70
N LEU A 45 24.38 -24.91 -0.40
CA LEU A 45 23.15 -25.19 0.37
C LEU A 45 23.24 -24.58 1.78
N VAL A 46 24.38 -24.78 2.46
CA VAL A 46 24.62 -24.19 3.80
C VAL A 46 24.55 -22.67 3.73
N ALA A 47 25.20 -22.03 2.75
CA ALA A 47 25.16 -20.58 2.59
C ALA A 47 23.73 -20.06 2.33
N GLU A 48 22.95 -20.75 1.49
CA GLU A 48 21.54 -20.40 1.19
C GLU A 48 20.69 -20.54 2.46
N VAL A 49 20.80 -21.64 3.20
CA VAL A 49 20.05 -21.86 4.46
C VAL A 49 20.43 -20.82 5.52
N THR A 50 21.72 -20.51 5.65
CA THR A 50 22.19 -19.50 6.60
C THR A 50 21.67 -18.11 6.24
N ALA A 51 21.68 -17.75 4.95
CA ALA A 51 21.15 -16.48 4.47
C ALA A 51 19.65 -16.35 4.74
N VAL A 52 18.88 -17.41 4.47
CA VAL A 52 17.43 -17.45 4.75
C VAL A 52 17.17 -17.38 6.25
N ALA A 53 17.89 -18.15 7.06
CA ALA A 53 17.74 -18.14 8.52
C ALA A 53 18.08 -16.75 9.12
N ALA A 54 19.15 -16.12 8.64
CA ALA A 54 19.52 -14.77 9.08
C ALA A 54 18.47 -13.74 8.66
N SER A 55 17.89 -13.86 7.46
CA SER A 55 16.82 -12.99 6.98
C SER A 55 15.54 -13.15 7.81
N ILE A 56 15.14 -14.38 8.10
CA ILE A 56 13.96 -14.67 8.95
C ILE A 56 14.20 -14.15 10.36
N ALA A 57 15.38 -14.37 10.93
CA ALA A 57 15.72 -13.85 12.26
C ALA A 57 15.66 -12.32 12.30
N GLY A 58 16.18 -11.64 11.26
CA GLY A 58 16.08 -10.18 11.12
C GLY A 58 14.63 -9.69 11.05
N LEU A 59 13.77 -10.37 10.30
CA LEU A 59 12.34 -10.05 10.21
C LEU A 59 11.59 -10.28 11.54
N VAL A 60 11.91 -11.36 12.28
CA VAL A 60 11.32 -11.64 13.59
C VAL A 60 11.72 -10.57 14.61
N VAL A 61 13.00 -10.15 14.60
CA VAL A 61 13.47 -9.05 15.45
C VAL A 61 12.74 -7.76 15.12
N LEU A 62 12.61 -7.43 13.84
CA LEU A 62 11.87 -6.25 13.36
C LEU A 62 10.39 -6.27 13.81
N HIS A 63 9.73 -7.42 13.69
CA HIS A 63 8.32 -7.56 14.08
C HIS A 63 8.12 -7.47 15.62
N LYS A 64 9.08 -7.91 16.42
CA LYS A 64 9.02 -7.83 17.89
C LYS A 64 9.39 -6.44 18.43
N GLN A 65 10.23 -5.70 17.73
CA GLN A 65 10.58 -4.34 18.11
C GLN A 65 9.48 -3.40 17.61
N ARG A 66 8.48 -3.11 18.46
CA ARG A 66 7.63 -1.93 18.29
C ARG A 66 8.54 -0.71 18.41
N VAL A 67 8.90 -0.13 17.28
CA VAL A 67 9.81 1.02 17.26
C VAL A 67 9.11 2.20 17.94
N PRO A 68 9.63 2.72 19.07
CA PRO A 68 9.13 3.97 19.63
C PRO A 68 9.37 5.08 18.60
N GLY A 69 8.38 5.94 18.37
CA GLY A 69 8.41 7.05 17.39
C GLY A 69 9.45 8.13 17.72
N GLY A 70 10.71 7.76 17.66
CA GLY A 70 11.83 8.70 17.76
C GLY A 70 12.32 9.01 16.34
N GLY A 71 12.38 10.30 15.99
CA GLY A 71 12.64 10.86 14.65
C GLY A 71 14.00 10.57 14.00
N GLY A 72 14.49 9.34 14.07
CA GLY A 72 15.71 8.88 13.39
C GLY A 72 15.39 7.90 12.27
N VAL A 73 16.18 7.95 11.18
CA VAL A 73 16.11 6.96 10.09
C VAL A 73 16.38 5.57 10.66
N ASN A 74 15.34 4.75 10.73
CA ASN A 74 15.44 3.42 11.27
C ASN A 74 16.10 2.49 10.25
N LEU A 75 17.39 2.24 10.43
CA LEU A 75 18.20 1.42 9.53
C LEU A 75 17.61 0.01 9.33
N TYR A 76 16.90 -0.51 10.33
CA TYR A 76 16.21 -1.80 10.23
C TYR A 76 15.03 -1.76 9.27
N LEU A 77 14.24 -0.67 9.26
CA LEU A 77 13.17 -0.47 8.29
C LEU A 77 13.70 -0.36 6.86
N ALA A 78 14.80 0.35 6.67
CA ALA A 78 15.46 0.46 5.37
C ALA A 78 16.04 -0.88 4.86
N ALA A 79 16.41 -1.80 5.76
CA ALA A 79 16.91 -3.13 5.42
C ALA A 79 15.80 -4.14 5.09
N THR A 80 14.55 -3.87 5.44
CA THR A 80 13.43 -4.82 5.31
C THR A 80 13.22 -5.34 3.90
N PRO A 81 13.23 -4.52 2.83
CA PRO A 81 13.05 -5.03 1.46
C PRO A 81 14.13 -6.05 1.08
N VAL A 82 15.36 -5.85 1.54
CA VAL A 82 16.46 -6.78 1.30
C VAL A 82 16.26 -8.08 2.08
N LEU A 83 15.86 -7.99 3.34
CA LEU A 83 15.58 -9.16 4.19
C LEU A 83 14.43 -10.02 3.62
N VAL A 84 13.41 -9.42 3.04
CA VAL A 84 12.32 -10.15 2.38
C VAL A 84 12.75 -10.73 1.04
N ALA A 85 13.55 -9.99 0.27
CA ALA A 85 13.99 -10.42 -1.06
C ALA A 85 14.90 -11.66 -1.01
N VAL A 86 15.76 -11.81 0.01
CA VAL A 86 16.70 -12.94 0.12
C VAL A 86 15.98 -14.30 0.12
N PRO A 87 15.04 -14.60 1.03
CA PRO A 87 14.35 -15.89 1.03
C PRO A 87 13.52 -16.10 -0.24
N VAL A 88 12.85 -15.07 -0.74
CA VAL A 88 12.05 -15.16 -1.98
C VAL A 88 12.93 -15.55 -3.16
N VAL A 89 14.07 -14.91 -3.32
CA VAL A 89 15.00 -15.22 -4.42
C VAL A 89 15.59 -16.62 -4.27
N VAL A 90 15.95 -17.06 -3.06
CA VAL A 90 16.43 -18.43 -2.83
C VAL A 90 15.35 -19.45 -3.24
N ILE A 91 14.09 -19.23 -2.86
CA ILE A 91 12.95 -20.07 -3.25
C ILE A 91 12.80 -20.07 -4.78
N VAL A 92 12.84 -18.90 -5.41
CA VAL A 92 12.71 -18.75 -6.86
C VAL A 92 13.82 -19.48 -7.59
N LEU A 93 15.06 -19.37 -7.14
CA LEU A 93 16.20 -20.09 -7.72
C LEU A 93 16.06 -21.62 -7.61
N ARG A 94 15.39 -22.10 -6.57
CA ARG A 94 15.10 -23.53 -6.40
C ARG A 94 13.93 -24.00 -7.24
N LEU A 95 12.89 -23.18 -7.37
CA LEU A 95 11.69 -23.48 -8.14
C LEU A 95 11.89 -23.28 -9.65
N TYR A 96 12.76 -22.36 -10.06
CA TYR A 96 13.02 -22.06 -11.46
C TYR A 96 13.33 -23.29 -12.33
N PRO A 97 14.29 -24.17 -11.97
CA PRO A 97 14.56 -25.35 -12.77
C PRO A 97 13.39 -26.34 -12.79
N LEU A 98 12.55 -26.36 -11.75
CA LEU A 98 11.34 -27.18 -11.72
C LEU A 98 10.26 -26.59 -12.64
N ALA A 99 10.07 -25.28 -12.60
CA ALA A 99 9.14 -24.56 -13.48
C ALA A 99 9.52 -24.73 -14.96
N VAL A 100 10.81 -24.57 -15.30
CA VAL A 100 11.30 -24.78 -16.67
C VAL A 100 11.14 -26.22 -17.12
N ARG A 101 11.41 -27.21 -16.27
CA ARG A 101 11.17 -28.63 -16.56
C ARG A 101 9.69 -28.94 -16.76
N GLY A 102 8.81 -28.32 -15.94
CA GLY A 102 7.35 -28.42 -16.10
C GLY A 102 6.89 -27.85 -17.45
N LEU A 103 7.42 -26.67 -17.79
CA LEU A 103 7.13 -26.00 -19.07
C LEU A 103 7.66 -26.83 -20.27
N LEU A 104 8.85 -27.42 -20.14
CA LEU A 104 9.41 -28.36 -21.14
C LEU A 104 8.51 -29.58 -21.38
N ARG A 105 7.97 -30.15 -20.30
CA ARG A 105 7.04 -31.32 -20.44
C ARG A 105 5.73 -30.92 -21.11
N LEU A 106 5.24 -29.71 -20.82
CA LEU A 106 4.00 -29.18 -21.40
C LEU A 106 4.20 -28.80 -22.87
N SER A 107 5.33 -28.17 -23.20
CA SER A 107 5.67 -27.76 -24.55
C SER A 107 6.05 -28.95 -25.47
N ALA A 108 6.64 -29.99 -24.91
CA ALA A 108 6.94 -31.21 -25.65
C ALA A 108 5.69 -31.89 -26.27
N ARG A 109 4.49 -31.59 -25.74
CA ARG A 109 3.22 -32.10 -26.27
C ARG A 109 2.57 -31.17 -27.31
N ARG A 110 2.97 -29.88 -27.42
CA ARG A 110 2.28 -28.86 -28.23
C ARG A 110 3.20 -27.96 -29.08
N ALA A 111 4.51 -27.84 -28.76
CA ALA A 111 5.44 -26.96 -29.45
C ALA A 111 6.33 -27.80 -30.42
N GLY A 112 6.57 -27.24 -31.62
CA GLY A 112 7.52 -27.81 -32.55
C GLY A 112 8.97 -27.78 -32.01
N ALA A 113 9.93 -28.38 -32.77
CA ALA A 113 11.34 -28.54 -32.38
C ALA A 113 12.01 -27.25 -31.88
N THR A 114 11.62 -26.11 -32.41
CA THR A 114 12.14 -24.77 -32.02
C THR A 114 11.81 -24.39 -30.56
N GLY A 115 10.60 -24.66 -30.10
CA GLY A 115 10.19 -24.38 -28.70
C GLY A 115 10.91 -25.29 -27.71
N PHE A 116 11.14 -26.54 -28.06
CA PHE A 116 11.90 -27.47 -27.21
C PHE A 116 13.37 -27.05 -27.05
N VAL A 117 14.03 -26.66 -28.14
CA VAL A 117 15.43 -26.22 -28.13
C VAL A 117 15.60 -24.93 -27.32
N ALA A 118 14.67 -23.96 -27.45
CA ALA A 118 14.69 -22.71 -26.67
C ALA A 118 14.57 -22.94 -25.14
N LEU A 119 13.61 -23.78 -24.75
CA LEU A 119 13.38 -24.11 -23.33
C LEU A 119 14.49 -25.00 -22.76
N ALA A 120 15.12 -25.87 -23.59
CA ALA A 120 16.28 -26.64 -23.20
C ALA A 120 17.53 -25.73 -23.01
N GLY A 121 17.66 -24.66 -23.79
CA GLY A 121 18.64 -23.57 -23.60
C GLY A 121 18.42 -22.83 -22.28
N ALA A 122 17.20 -22.41 -22.01
CA ALA A 122 16.81 -21.74 -20.75
C ALA A 122 17.11 -22.59 -19.51
N ALA A 123 16.94 -23.92 -19.58
CA ALA A 123 17.25 -24.82 -18.47
C ALA A 123 18.75 -24.94 -18.16
N ARG A 124 19.62 -24.69 -19.16
CA ARG A 124 21.09 -24.78 -19.00
C ARG A 124 21.73 -23.43 -18.60
N SER A 125 21.14 -22.30 -18.98
CA SER A 125 21.66 -20.93 -18.71
C SER A 125 21.45 -20.47 -17.28
N SER A 126 20.87 -21.28 -16.40
CA SER A 126 20.40 -20.95 -15.06
C SER A 126 21.46 -20.43 -14.07
N VAL A 127 22.75 -20.56 -14.35
CA VAL A 127 23.83 -20.23 -13.40
C VAL A 127 24.35 -18.80 -13.53
N THR A 128 24.27 -18.18 -14.71
CA THR A 128 24.80 -16.84 -14.98
C THR A 128 23.83 -15.70 -14.67
N GLY A 129 22.55 -16.03 -14.49
CA GLY A 129 21.46 -15.05 -14.28
C GLY A 129 21.05 -14.77 -12.83
N VAL A 130 21.72 -15.36 -11.83
CA VAL A 130 21.29 -15.26 -10.40
C VAL A 130 21.37 -13.82 -9.89
N LEU A 131 22.46 -13.13 -10.13
CA LEU A 131 22.67 -11.76 -9.64
C LEU A 131 21.74 -10.74 -10.33
N PRO A 132 21.60 -10.74 -11.66
CA PRO A 132 20.60 -9.90 -12.34
C PRO A 132 19.17 -10.20 -11.90
N ALA A 133 18.80 -11.45 -11.76
CA ALA A 133 17.46 -11.82 -11.30
C ALA A 133 17.19 -11.32 -9.88
N PHE A 134 18.14 -11.50 -8.95
CA PHE A 134 18.04 -10.98 -7.59
C PHE A 134 17.85 -9.45 -7.56
N ALA A 135 18.70 -8.74 -8.28
CA ALA A 135 18.66 -7.30 -8.32
C ALA A 135 17.35 -6.79 -8.97
N LEU A 136 16.87 -7.48 -10.02
CA LEU A 136 15.58 -7.18 -10.65
C LEU A 136 14.41 -7.38 -9.68
N VAL A 137 14.38 -8.51 -8.95
CA VAL A 137 13.35 -8.78 -7.94
C VAL A 137 13.37 -7.69 -6.86
N LEU A 138 14.56 -7.34 -6.36
CA LEU A 138 14.71 -6.32 -5.32
C LEU A 138 14.23 -4.94 -5.80
N THR A 139 14.67 -4.50 -6.97
CA THR A 139 14.33 -3.16 -7.50
C THR A 139 12.85 -3.04 -7.83
N LEU A 140 12.25 -4.06 -8.44
CA LEU A 140 10.82 -4.06 -8.76
C LEU A 140 9.95 -4.18 -7.51
N SER A 141 10.34 -4.99 -6.52
CA SER A 141 9.60 -5.08 -5.26
C SER A 141 9.67 -3.78 -4.47
N LEU A 142 10.82 -3.09 -4.49
CA LEU A 142 10.98 -1.79 -3.86
C LEU A 142 10.14 -0.71 -4.54
N ALA A 143 10.14 -0.68 -5.88
CA ALA A 143 9.32 0.26 -6.66
C ALA A 143 7.82 0.05 -6.40
N ALA A 144 7.36 -1.20 -6.41
CA ALA A 144 5.97 -1.54 -6.12
C ALA A 144 5.59 -1.18 -4.67
N PHE A 145 6.45 -1.46 -3.70
CA PHE A 145 6.21 -1.11 -2.30
C PHE A 145 6.17 0.41 -2.08
N ALA A 146 7.08 1.16 -2.68
CA ALA A 146 7.05 2.64 -2.63
C ALA A 146 5.76 3.20 -3.24
N GLY A 147 5.27 2.61 -4.34
CA GLY A 147 3.96 2.95 -4.92
C GLY A 147 2.80 2.69 -3.96
N MET A 148 2.78 1.54 -3.29
CA MET A 148 1.75 1.20 -2.29
C MET A 148 1.79 2.16 -1.08
N VAL A 149 2.98 2.54 -0.61
CA VAL A 149 3.14 3.51 0.48
C VAL A 149 2.62 4.87 0.06
N ASN A 150 2.98 5.35 -1.13
CA ASN A 150 2.49 6.62 -1.67
C ASN A 150 0.96 6.64 -1.75
N GLN A 151 0.36 5.58 -2.27
CA GLN A 151 -1.10 5.47 -2.33
C GLN A 151 -1.73 5.40 -0.94
N ALA A 152 -1.11 4.70 0.01
CA ALA A 152 -1.59 4.63 1.39
C ALA A 152 -1.58 6.01 2.06
N ILE A 153 -0.55 6.83 1.84
CA ILE A 153 -0.48 8.20 2.32
C ILE A 153 -1.62 9.03 1.73
N THR A 154 -1.79 9.03 0.40
CA THR A 154 -2.86 9.80 -0.27
C THR A 154 -4.26 9.38 0.21
N GLN A 155 -4.52 8.07 0.36
CA GLN A 155 -5.78 7.57 0.91
C GLN A 155 -5.96 7.96 2.38
N GLY A 156 -4.87 7.96 3.15
CA GLY A 156 -4.85 8.41 4.53
C GLY A 156 -5.21 9.89 4.66
N GLU A 157 -4.69 10.76 3.80
CA GLU A 157 -5.02 12.19 3.77
C GLU A 157 -6.49 12.44 3.42
N ILE A 158 -6.99 11.71 2.42
CA ILE A 158 -8.42 11.76 2.08
C ILE A 158 -9.25 11.34 3.27
N ALA A 159 -8.91 10.23 3.93
CA ALA A 159 -9.62 9.76 5.11
C ALA A 159 -9.53 10.76 6.27
N ALA A 160 -8.37 11.34 6.50
CA ALA A 160 -8.16 12.36 7.53
C ALA A 160 -8.98 13.64 7.27
N SER A 161 -9.05 14.10 6.02
CA SER A 161 -9.86 15.27 5.65
C SER A 161 -11.36 15.02 5.88
N TRP A 162 -11.84 13.80 5.60
CA TRP A 162 -13.20 13.40 5.94
C TRP A 162 -13.42 13.32 7.44
N GLN A 163 -12.45 12.81 8.18
CA GLN A 163 -12.56 12.65 9.63
C GLN A 163 -12.55 14.00 10.36
N SER A 164 -11.69 14.95 9.92
CA SER A 164 -11.59 16.27 10.53
C SER A 164 -12.82 17.12 10.27
N THR A 165 -13.30 17.16 9.03
CA THR A 165 -14.44 18.00 8.64
C THR A 165 -15.77 17.30 8.89
N GLY A 166 -15.85 15.99 8.65
CA GLY A 166 -17.07 15.18 8.77
C GLY A 166 -18.01 15.28 7.58
N ALA A 167 -17.83 16.25 6.69
CA ALA A 167 -18.64 16.55 5.52
C ALA A 167 -17.80 17.30 4.48
N ASP A 168 -18.36 17.72 3.36
CA ASP A 168 -17.66 18.61 2.41
C ASP A 168 -17.47 20.01 2.99
N VAL A 169 -18.43 20.48 3.80
CA VAL A 169 -18.34 21.71 4.56
C VAL A 169 -18.89 21.48 5.97
N ALA A 170 -18.16 21.94 6.98
CA ALA A 170 -18.61 22.00 8.36
C ALA A 170 -18.62 23.45 8.84
N ILE A 171 -19.75 23.90 9.37
CA ILE A 171 -19.93 25.21 9.96
C ILE A 171 -20.12 25.00 11.45
N THR A 172 -19.32 25.67 12.28
CA THR A 172 -19.43 25.63 13.74
C THR A 172 -19.74 27.04 14.23
N ALA A 173 -20.92 27.18 14.80
CA ALA A 173 -21.38 28.44 15.43
C ALA A 173 -20.92 28.48 16.89
N THR A 174 -20.20 29.53 17.25
CA THR A 174 -19.64 29.68 18.62
C THR A 174 -20.41 30.63 19.49
N SER A 175 -21.16 31.55 18.92
CA SER A 175 -21.78 32.67 19.66
C SER A 175 -23.29 32.60 19.78
N GLN A 176 -23.97 31.99 18.82
CA GLN A 176 -25.46 31.90 18.86
C GLN A 176 -25.91 30.57 18.26
N PRO A 177 -27.05 30.00 18.72
CA PRO A 177 -27.68 28.84 18.10
C PRO A 177 -28.14 29.18 16.68
N VAL A 178 -27.95 28.23 15.77
CA VAL A 178 -28.39 28.36 14.38
C VAL A 178 -29.90 28.28 14.30
N THR A 179 -30.50 29.23 13.61
CA THR A 179 -31.96 29.26 13.39
C THR A 179 -32.37 28.50 12.11
N PRO A 180 -33.62 28.04 12.00
CA PRO A 180 -34.11 27.38 10.78
C PRO A 180 -34.02 28.27 9.51
N ALA A 181 -34.13 29.58 9.66
CA ALA A 181 -34.01 30.52 8.53
C ALA A 181 -32.56 30.57 7.99
N GLU A 182 -31.59 30.57 8.89
CA GLU A 182 -30.17 30.51 8.55
C GLU A 182 -29.81 29.19 7.89
N GLU A 183 -30.35 28.05 8.39
CA GLU A 183 -30.19 26.74 7.75
C GLU A 183 -30.72 26.74 6.31
N GLN A 184 -31.91 27.33 6.09
CA GLN A 184 -32.50 27.44 4.74
C GLN A 184 -31.65 28.30 3.81
N ALA A 185 -31.12 29.43 4.30
CA ALA A 185 -30.25 30.30 3.52
C ALA A 185 -28.95 29.58 3.11
N ILE A 186 -28.38 28.76 3.98
CA ILE A 186 -27.20 27.95 3.72
C ILE A 186 -27.54 26.82 2.75
N ALA A 187 -28.68 26.16 2.90
CA ALA A 187 -29.15 25.08 2.03
C ALA A 187 -29.40 25.58 0.59
N ALA A 188 -29.73 26.86 0.40
CA ALA A 188 -29.95 27.47 -0.91
C ALA A 188 -28.65 27.74 -1.69
N VAL A 189 -27.48 27.54 -1.11
CA VAL A 189 -26.20 27.74 -1.80
C VAL A 189 -26.04 26.66 -2.91
N PRO A 190 -25.72 27.08 -4.16
CA PRO A 190 -25.54 26.14 -5.24
C PRO A 190 -24.51 25.03 -4.93
N GLY A 191 -24.86 23.80 -5.25
CA GLY A 191 -24.02 22.64 -5.00
C GLY A 191 -24.31 21.88 -3.72
N VAL A 192 -25.06 22.45 -2.76
CA VAL A 192 -25.53 21.76 -1.53
C VAL A 192 -26.55 20.69 -1.90
N ARG A 193 -26.37 19.47 -1.41
CA ARG A 193 -27.29 18.34 -1.59
C ARG A 193 -27.96 17.92 -0.30
N HIS A 194 -27.17 17.72 0.75
CA HIS A 194 -27.67 17.37 2.06
C HIS A 194 -27.09 18.33 3.08
N LEU A 195 -27.92 18.76 3.98
CA LEU A 195 -27.59 19.59 5.14
C LEU A 195 -28.15 18.93 6.37
N THR A 196 -27.34 18.85 7.41
CA THR A 196 -27.76 18.34 8.73
C THR A 196 -27.25 19.24 9.81
N ALA A 197 -28.17 19.73 10.60
CA ALA A 197 -27.89 20.48 11.80
C ALA A 197 -27.68 19.55 13.00
N THR A 198 -26.63 19.77 13.76
CA THR A 198 -26.27 18.94 14.92
C THR A 198 -25.98 19.81 16.14
N TRP A 199 -26.17 19.25 17.30
CA TRP A 199 -25.72 19.86 18.55
C TRP A 199 -24.67 18.99 19.20
N ASN A 200 -23.47 19.52 19.33
CA ASN A 200 -22.32 18.83 19.87
C ASN A 200 -21.89 19.49 21.18
N THR A 201 -21.80 18.69 22.26
CA THR A 201 -21.30 19.20 23.53
C THR A 201 -20.63 18.09 24.35
N ALA A 202 -19.78 18.51 25.27
CA ALA A 202 -19.07 17.60 26.16
C ALA A 202 -19.96 17.27 27.38
N TRP A 203 -20.10 15.98 27.70
CA TRP A 203 -20.83 15.49 28.86
C TRP A 203 -19.92 14.58 29.69
N THR A 204 -20.24 14.46 30.98
CA THR A 204 -19.47 13.63 31.90
C THR A 204 -20.24 12.34 32.20
N THR A 205 -19.58 11.20 32.07
CA THR A 205 -20.10 9.89 32.42
C THR A 205 -20.03 9.64 33.91
N PRO A 206 -20.73 8.63 34.45
CA PRO A 206 -20.64 8.25 35.87
C PRO A 206 -19.20 7.90 36.31
N SER A 207 -18.35 7.43 35.40
CA SER A 207 -16.94 7.17 35.68
C SER A 207 -16.05 8.40 35.69
N GLY A 208 -16.61 9.62 35.49
CA GLY A 208 -15.87 10.88 35.43
C GLY A 208 -15.18 11.17 34.07
N GLN A 209 -15.39 10.33 33.06
CA GLN A 209 -14.83 10.56 31.73
C GLN A 209 -15.70 11.54 30.91
N THR A 210 -15.05 12.38 30.14
CA THR A 210 -15.73 13.28 29.20
C THR A 210 -16.03 12.54 27.90
N VAL A 211 -17.30 12.59 27.47
CA VAL A 211 -17.78 12.07 26.20
C VAL A 211 -18.42 13.18 25.38
N THR A 212 -18.25 13.16 24.07
CA THR A 212 -18.95 14.11 23.19
C THR A 212 -20.35 13.59 22.90
N LEU A 213 -21.36 14.31 23.35
CA LEU A 213 -22.76 14.04 22.99
C LEU A 213 -23.08 14.78 21.69
N ILE A 214 -23.60 14.04 20.71
CA ILE A 214 -23.95 14.54 19.39
C ILE A 214 -25.45 14.29 19.20
N ALA A 215 -26.21 15.36 19.23
CA ALA A 215 -27.64 15.27 18.99
C ALA A 215 -27.94 15.58 17.52
N VAL A 216 -28.66 14.68 16.84
CA VAL A 216 -28.92 14.73 15.39
C VAL A 216 -30.39 14.50 15.10
N ASP A 217 -30.87 15.02 13.97
CA ASP A 217 -32.09 14.50 13.37
C ASP A 217 -31.75 13.21 12.61
N PRO A 218 -32.32 12.04 12.99
CA PRO A 218 -31.92 10.76 12.41
C PRO A 218 -32.09 10.68 10.90
N ALA A 219 -33.12 11.34 10.35
CA ALA A 219 -33.45 11.26 8.93
C ALA A 219 -32.44 12.04 8.06
N SER A 220 -32.18 13.31 8.40
CA SER A 220 -31.25 14.15 7.67
C SER A 220 -29.79 13.66 7.85
N TYR A 221 -29.47 13.19 9.05
CA TYR A 221 -28.14 12.64 9.33
C TYR A 221 -27.88 11.33 8.57
N ALA A 222 -28.89 10.45 8.43
CA ALA A 222 -28.78 9.25 7.61
C ALA A 222 -28.47 9.58 6.14
N ALA A 223 -29.20 10.56 5.58
CA ALA A 223 -28.99 11.02 4.19
C ALA A 223 -27.58 11.62 3.99
N LEU A 224 -27.09 12.37 4.97
CA LEU A 224 -25.73 12.92 4.95
C LEU A 224 -24.69 11.80 5.02
N VAL A 225 -24.80 10.87 5.97
CA VAL A 225 -23.83 9.75 6.12
C VAL A 225 -23.79 8.89 4.86
N ALA A 226 -24.93 8.63 4.23
CA ALA A 226 -25.00 7.86 2.99
C ALA A 226 -24.26 8.52 1.83
N SER A 227 -24.04 9.83 1.86
CA SER A 227 -23.27 10.60 0.85
C SER A 227 -21.79 10.73 1.20
N THR A 228 -21.32 10.12 2.29
CA THR A 228 -19.95 10.15 2.76
C THR A 228 -19.32 8.76 2.73
N PRO A 229 -17.98 8.62 2.80
CA PRO A 229 -17.33 7.31 2.90
C PRO A 229 -17.42 6.66 4.29
N PHE A 230 -18.13 7.26 5.24
CA PHE A 230 -18.31 6.66 6.56
C PHE A 230 -19.21 5.43 6.50
N PRO A 231 -19.02 4.45 7.40
CA PRO A 231 -19.91 3.29 7.50
C PRO A 231 -21.31 3.72 7.86
N ALA A 232 -22.31 2.96 7.40
CA ALA A 232 -23.69 3.20 7.74
C ALA A 232 -23.91 3.15 9.26
N VAL A 233 -24.56 4.16 9.79
CA VAL A 233 -24.89 4.28 11.22
C VAL A 233 -26.30 3.71 11.44
N PRO A 234 -26.52 2.79 12.39
CA PRO A 234 -27.82 2.18 12.64
C PRO A 234 -28.76 3.13 13.41
N LEU A 235 -29.16 4.23 12.75
CA LEU A 235 -29.99 5.29 13.32
C LEU A 235 -31.44 4.84 13.60
N ASP A 236 -31.89 3.78 12.97
CA ASP A 236 -33.16 3.11 13.23
C ASP A 236 -33.33 2.70 14.71
N LYS A 237 -32.23 2.34 15.37
CA LYS A 237 -32.19 1.97 16.79
C LYS A 237 -32.41 3.16 17.74
N LEU A 238 -32.30 4.38 17.25
CA LEU A 238 -32.60 5.59 18.03
C LEU A 238 -34.09 5.93 18.11
N GLY A 239 -34.96 5.19 17.38
CA GLY A 239 -36.38 5.49 17.25
C GLY A 239 -36.68 6.54 16.19
N THR A 240 -37.97 6.79 15.93
CA THR A 240 -38.43 7.64 14.83
C THR A 240 -38.17 9.14 15.01
N GLY A 241 -37.57 9.56 16.12
CA GLY A 241 -37.25 10.98 16.40
C GLY A 241 -38.51 11.89 16.60
N ARG A 242 -39.72 11.35 16.48
CA ARG A 242 -40.97 12.11 16.62
C ARG A 242 -41.44 12.33 18.05
N GLU A 243 -40.80 11.65 19.00
CA GLU A 243 -41.16 11.78 20.41
C GLU A 243 -40.58 13.08 20.98
N SER A 244 -41.43 13.82 21.72
CA SER A 244 -41.13 15.11 22.35
C SER A 244 -40.02 15.02 23.40
N ALA A 245 -39.53 16.19 23.83
CA ALA A 245 -38.51 16.34 24.86
C ALA A 245 -38.77 15.44 26.08
N VAL A 246 -37.72 14.79 26.55
CA VAL A 246 -37.78 13.77 27.60
C VAL A 246 -37.69 14.44 28.95
N THR A 247 -38.52 14.02 29.89
CA THR A 247 -38.37 14.34 31.32
C THR A 247 -37.15 13.60 31.88
N SER A 248 -36.52 14.13 32.92
CA SER A 248 -35.33 13.59 33.58
C SER A 248 -35.42 12.12 34.02
N THR A 249 -36.62 11.59 34.05
CA THR A 249 -36.93 10.17 34.43
C THR A 249 -36.93 9.19 33.25
N GLN A 250 -37.01 9.69 32.01
CA GLN A 250 -37.08 8.81 30.84
C GLN A 250 -35.67 8.44 30.33
N THR A 251 -35.52 7.18 29.90
CA THR A 251 -34.25 6.68 29.35
C THR A 251 -34.21 6.88 27.85
N VAL A 252 -33.17 7.59 27.36
CA VAL A 252 -32.99 7.88 25.96
C VAL A 252 -32.11 6.80 25.30
N PRO A 253 -32.51 6.20 24.18
CA PRO A 253 -31.64 5.32 23.42
C PRO A 253 -30.53 6.14 22.73
N VAL A 254 -29.28 5.66 22.87
CA VAL A 254 -28.10 6.30 22.25
C VAL A 254 -27.27 5.26 21.52
N LEU A 255 -26.60 5.70 20.47
CA LEU A 255 -25.50 4.93 19.88
C LEU A 255 -24.20 5.40 20.53
N ALA A 256 -23.37 4.46 20.96
CA ALA A 256 -22.14 4.76 21.68
C ALA A 256 -20.92 4.31 20.89
N SER A 257 -19.82 5.09 20.95
CA SER A 257 -18.52 4.56 20.57
C SER A 257 -18.07 3.48 21.56
N PRO A 258 -17.20 2.53 21.19
CA PRO A 258 -16.69 1.52 22.12
C PRO A 258 -16.09 2.13 23.40
N ALA A 259 -15.35 3.25 23.25
CA ALA A 259 -14.77 3.98 24.37
C ALA A 259 -15.84 4.59 25.30
N ALA A 260 -16.89 5.21 24.72
CA ALA A 260 -18.00 5.75 25.50
C ALA A 260 -18.81 4.64 26.18
N ALA A 261 -19.09 3.54 25.48
CA ALA A 261 -19.80 2.40 26.06
C ALA A 261 -19.06 1.81 27.27
N ALA A 262 -17.74 1.70 27.20
CA ALA A 262 -16.91 1.26 28.32
C ALA A 262 -16.96 2.23 29.51
N SER A 263 -17.01 3.54 29.25
CA SER A 263 -17.04 4.57 30.30
C SER A 263 -18.39 4.71 31.02
N LEU A 264 -19.48 4.19 30.44
CA LEU A 264 -20.81 4.26 31.05
C LEU A 264 -20.99 3.27 32.24
N GLY A 265 -20.13 2.23 32.31
CA GLY A 265 -20.13 1.27 33.45
C GLY A 265 -21.38 0.39 33.59
N GLY A 266 -22.39 0.61 32.75
CA GLY A 266 -23.66 -0.11 32.77
C GLY A 266 -24.79 0.72 32.15
N THR A 267 -25.91 0.09 31.80
CA THR A 267 -27.07 0.80 31.21
C THR A 267 -28.37 0.40 31.93
N PRO A 268 -29.21 1.36 32.33
CA PRO A 268 -29.14 2.80 32.03
C PRO A 268 -28.11 3.56 32.86
N ALA A 269 -27.38 4.49 32.23
CA ALA A 269 -26.38 5.35 32.86
C ALA A 269 -26.87 6.81 32.89
N GLN A 270 -26.48 7.57 33.91
CA GLN A 270 -26.78 8.99 34.02
C GLN A 270 -25.64 9.80 33.51
N LEU A 271 -25.89 10.70 32.55
CA LEU A 271 -24.92 11.66 32.04
C LEU A 271 -25.14 13.00 32.70
N SER A 272 -24.04 13.64 33.11
CA SER A 272 -24.03 14.97 33.69
C SER A 272 -23.61 16.01 32.67
N PRO A 273 -24.41 17.05 32.43
CA PRO A 273 -24.07 18.13 31.50
C PRO A 273 -23.04 19.08 32.10
N PRO A 274 -22.29 19.86 31.26
CA PRO A 274 -21.30 20.84 31.72
C PRO A 274 -21.93 22.11 32.33
N LEU A 275 -23.19 22.39 32.06
CA LEU A 275 -23.90 23.62 32.47
C LEU A 275 -25.33 23.27 32.90
N ALA A 276 -26.12 24.23 33.37
CA ALA A 276 -27.47 24.19 33.95
C ALA A 276 -28.56 23.43 33.15
N ILE A 277 -28.20 22.35 32.48
CA ILE A 277 -29.08 21.41 31.80
C ILE A 277 -29.35 20.24 32.77
N GLU A 278 -30.54 19.67 32.74
CA GLU A 278 -30.82 18.50 33.57
C GLU A 278 -30.02 17.25 33.12
N PRO A 279 -29.55 16.43 34.08
CA PRO A 279 -28.92 15.16 33.77
C PRO A 279 -29.90 14.24 33.02
N ILE A 280 -29.38 13.49 32.04
CA ILE A 280 -30.16 12.57 31.24
C ILE A 280 -29.79 11.11 31.54
N ARG A 281 -30.77 10.22 31.50
CA ARG A 281 -30.52 8.79 31.55
C ARG A 281 -30.46 8.24 30.15
N VAL A 282 -29.38 7.52 29.85
CA VAL A 282 -29.14 6.95 28.52
C VAL A 282 -29.05 5.44 28.58
N ARG A 283 -29.51 4.79 27.51
CA ARG A 283 -29.35 3.37 27.29
C ARG A 283 -28.68 3.13 25.95
N VAL A 284 -27.57 2.39 25.93
CA VAL A 284 -26.88 2.04 24.69
C VAL A 284 -27.78 1.09 23.87
N ALA A 285 -28.22 1.58 22.72
CA ALA A 285 -29.02 0.84 21.75
C ALA A 285 -28.15 0.15 20.67
N GLY A 286 -26.93 0.61 20.52
CA GLY A 286 -25.96 0.04 19.58
C GLY A 286 -24.59 0.70 19.70
N THR A 287 -23.56 0.05 19.12
CA THR A 287 -22.21 0.59 19.08
C THR A 287 -21.83 1.02 17.66
N VAL A 288 -21.10 2.13 17.54
CA VAL A 288 -20.61 2.70 16.29
C VAL A 288 -19.15 3.10 16.46
N THR A 289 -18.30 2.64 15.59
CA THR A 289 -16.84 2.84 15.70
C THR A 289 -16.37 4.18 15.11
N SER A 290 -17.10 4.74 14.16
CA SER A 290 -16.74 5.98 13.46
C SER A 290 -17.99 6.71 12.98
N ILE A 291 -17.98 8.02 13.10
CA ILE A 291 -19.02 8.94 12.59
C ILE A 291 -18.35 10.21 12.03
N PRO A 292 -19.06 10.96 11.16
CA PRO A 292 -18.58 12.24 10.63
C PRO A 292 -18.12 13.21 11.72
N GLY A 293 -16.91 13.77 11.55
CA GLY A 293 -16.40 14.84 12.41
C GLY A 293 -15.98 14.43 13.82
N GLN A 294 -15.74 13.13 14.06
CA GLN A 294 -15.18 12.62 15.30
C GLN A 294 -13.89 11.85 15.07
N PRO A 295 -12.81 12.13 15.84
CA PRO A 295 -11.55 11.39 15.71
C PRO A 295 -11.73 9.89 15.96
N PRO A 296 -10.93 9.02 15.32
CA PRO A 296 -10.95 7.59 15.58
C PRO A 296 -10.64 7.30 17.05
N GLY A 297 -11.43 6.40 17.66
CA GLY A 297 -11.22 6.02 19.05
C GLY A 297 -11.74 7.03 20.09
N SER A 298 -12.28 8.18 19.68
CA SER A 298 -12.88 9.13 20.60
C SER A 298 -14.13 8.60 21.30
N ALA A 299 -14.38 9.08 22.51
CA ALA A 299 -15.59 8.74 23.24
C ALA A 299 -16.74 9.67 22.82
N PHE A 300 -17.73 9.14 22.11
CA PHE A 300 -18.90 9.88 21.68
C PHE A 300 -20.20 9.09 21.85
N LEU A 301 -21.30 9.84 21.96
CA LEU A 301 -22.66 9.33 22.00
C LEU A 301 -23.51 10.05 20.96
N VAL A 302 -24.33 9.32 20.22
CA VAL A 302 -25.29 9.90 19.26
C VAL A 302 -26.70 9.70 19.78
N MET A 303 -27.51 10.76 19.79
CA MET A 303 -28.90 10.73 20.23
C MET A 303 -29.82 11.53 19.30
N PRO A 304 -31.14 11.28 19.32
CA PRO A 304 -32.07 12.14 18.59
C PRO A 304 -32.15 13.53 19.21
N ILE A 305 -32.01 14.57 18.39
CA ILE A 305 -31.99 15.97 18.85
C ILE A 305 -33.29 16.40 19.59
N ARG A 306 -34.43 15.86 19.18
CA ARG A 306 -35.73 16.17 19.77
C ARG A 306 -35.91 15.62 21.18
N ARG A 307 -35.01 14.71 21.61
CA ARG A 307 -35.03 14.14 22.97
C ARG A 307 -34.07 14.84 23.93
N LEU A 308 -33.47 15.92 23.48
CA LEU A 308 -32.60 16.70 24.36
C LEU A 308 -33.43 17.55 25.33
N PRO A 309 -33.20 17.47 26.63
CA PRO A 309 -33.85 18.39 27.59
C PRO A 309 -33.23 19.78 27.37
N GLY A 310 -34.04 20.75 27.02
CA GLY A 310 -33.62 22.14 26.87
C GLY A 310 -34.44 23.06 27.71
N PRO A 311 -33.86 24.06 28.38
CA PRO A 311 -34.62 25.05 29.18
C PRO A 311 -35.59 25.89 28.33
N LEU A 312 -35.46 25.84 26.98
CA LEU A 312 -36.29 26.62 26.04
C LEU A 312 -37.06 25.72 25.02
N GLY A 313 -37.05 24.42 25.18
CA GLY A 313 -37.78 23.49 24.27
C GLY A 313 -37.25 23.41 22.85
N VAL A 314 -36.22 24.17 22.48
CA VAL A 314 -35.58 24.18 21.18
C VAL A 314 -34.11 23.79 21.35
N PRO A 315 -33.65 22.69 20.73
CA PRO A 315 -32.25 22.33 20.77
C PRO A 315 -31.43 23.39 20.04
N ALA A 316 -30.44 23.95 20.73
CA ALA A 316 -29.51 24.92 20.16
C ALA A 316 -28.52 24.20 19.24
N VAL A 317 -28.78 24.22 17.94
CA VAL A 317 -27.83 23.75 16.92
C VAL A 317 -26.57 24.60 16.98
N ASN A 318 -25.42 23.95 17.08
CA ASN A 318 -24.11 24.63 17.08
C ASN A 318 -23.18 24.16 15.97
N ARG A 319 -23.58 23.14 15.19
CA ARG A 319 -22.79 22.65 14.07
C ARG A 319 -23.69 22.26 12.90
N ILE A 320 -23.32 22.68 11.70
CA ILE A 320 -23.99 22.29 10.45
C ILE A 320 -23.00 21.50 9.61
N LEU A 321 -23.40 20.31 9.17
CA LEU A 321 -22.65 19.46 8.24
C LEU A 321 -23.34 19.51 6.89
N ILE A 322 -22.57 19.70 5.82
CA ILE A 322 -23.07 19.86 4.46
C ILE A 322 -22.30 18.95 3.54
N THR A 323 -23.04 18.18 2.72
CA THR A 323 -22.46 17.42 1.61
C THR A 323 -23.04 17.88 0.29
N GLY A 324 -22.21 17.85 -0.75
CA GLY A 324 -22.62 18.30 -2.08
C GLY A 324 -21.53 18.18 -3.12
N SER A 325 -21.75 18.77 -4.27
CA SER A 325 -20.77 18.77 -5.35
C SER A 325 -20.62 20.17 -5.95
N GLY A 326 -19.36 20.61 -6.10
CA GLY A 326 -19.09 21.93 -6.70
C GLY A 326 -19.48 23.10 -5.81
N ILE A 327 -19.52 22.94 -4.48
CA ILE A 327 -19.80 24.02 -3.52
C ILE A 327 -18.67 25.05 -3.60
N SER A 328 -19.02 26.27 -4.01
CA SER A 328 -18.05 27.36 -4.04
C SER A 328 -17.68 27.80 -2.63
N THR A 329 -16.40 27.73 -2.28
CA THR A 329 -15.87 28.16 -0.97
C THR A 329 -16.17 29.65 -0.72
N ALA A 330 -16.03 30.50 -1.75
CA ALA A 330 -16.29 31.93 -1.65
C ALA A 330 -17.80 32.24 -1.42
N ALA A 331 -18.68 31.58 -2.19
CA ALA A 331 -20.13 31.76 -2.05
C ALA A 331 -20.61 31.28 -0.66
N MET A 332 -20.17 30.11 -0.23
CA MET A 332 -20.52 29.58 1.08
C MET A 332 -19.99 30.46 2.22
N SER A 333 -18.74 30.88 2.17
CA SER A 333 -18.16 31.78 3.18
C SER A 333 -18.89 33.12 3.23
N ALA A 334 -19.31 33.68 2.09
CA ALA A 334 -20.08 34.93 2.02
C ALA A 334 -21.49 34.81 2.64
N VAL A 335 -22.14 33.67 2.46
CA VAL A 335 -23.44 33.39 3.09
C VAL A 335 -23.27 33.20 4.59
N VAL A 336 -22.31 32.39 5.02
CA VAL A 336 -22.06 32.12 6.45
C VAL A 336 -21.68 33.40 7.20
N SER A 337 -20.79 34.23 6.65
CA SER A 337 -20.38 35.49 7.30
C SER A 337 -21.52 36.49 7.46
N ARG A 338 -22.51 36.46 6.57
CA ARG A 338 -23.72 37.30 6.65
C ARG A 338 -24.75 36.76 7.64
N GLN A 339 -24.99 35.44 7.59
CA GLN A 339 -26.06 34.80 8.37
C GLN A 339 -25.60 34.45 9.81
N LEU A 340 -24.35 34.00 9.94
CA LEU A 340 -23.77 33.49 11.19
C LEU A 340 -22.45 34.23 11.50
N PRO A 341 -22.51 35.53 11.92
CA PRO A 341 -21.29 36.28 12.22
C PRO A 341 -20.55 35.63 13.40
N GLY A 342 -19.26 35.34 13.18
CA GLY A 342 -18.40 34.64 14.15
C GLY A 342 -18.40 33.10 14.03
N ALA A 343 -19.18 32.49 13.14
CA ALA A 343 -19.09 31.08 12.88
C ALA A 343 -17.80 30.74 12.12
N SER A 344 -17.18 29.61 12.48
CA SER A 344 -16.05 29.04 11.74
C SER A 344 -16.55 28.11 10.65
N THR A 345 -15.98 28.24 9.44
CA THR A 345 -16.31 27.36 8.31
C THR A 345 -15.08 26.57 7.92
N THR A 346 -15.16 25.25 7.95
CA THR A 346 -14.10 24.35 7.52
C THR A 346 -14.53 23.66 6.23
N PHE A 347 -13.71 23.76 5.19
CA PHE A 347 -13.92 23.11 3.91
C PHE A 347 -13.00 21.91 3.81
N ARG A 348 -13.53 20.74 3.50
CA ARG A 348 -12.75 19.52 3.33
C ARG A 348 -11.68 19.67 2.23
N SER A 349 -11.99 20.40 1.16
CA SER A 349 -11.03 20.67 0.08
C SER A 349 -9.83 21.50 0.54
N VAL A 350 -10.06 22.46 1.43
CA VAL A 350 -9.00 23.31 2.02
C VAL A 350 -8.17 22.51 3.01
N GLU A 351 -8.83 21.68 3.82
CA GLU A 351 -8.17 20.80 4.79
C GLU A 351 -7.28 19.76 4.07
N LEU A 352 -7.82 19.15 3.01
CA LEU A 352 -7.05 18.21 2.18
C LEU A 352 -5.85 18.91 1.52
N ALA A 353 -6.04 20.12 1.00
CA ALA A 353 -4.94 20.89 0.43
C ALA A 353 -3.89 21.29 1.47
N ALA A 354 -4.31 21.58 2.71
CA ALA A 354 -3.39 21.89 3.81
C ALA A 354 -2.58 20.67 4.24
N LEU A 355 -3.19 19.48 4.28
CA LEU A 355 -2.50 18.22 4.54
C LEU A 355 -1.48 17.94 3.43
N ALA A 356 -1.90 17.98 2.17
CA ALA A 356 -1.03 17.78 1.01
C ALA A 356 0.07 18.85 0.88
N GLY A 357 -0.17 20.07 1.35
CA GLY A 357 0.80 21.17 1.35
C GLY A 357 1.79 21.17 2.53
N SER A 358 1.73 20.19 3.42
CA SER A 358 2.63 20.14 4.56
C SER A 358 4.08 19.90 4.11
N PRO A 359 5.11 20.47 4.80
CA PRO A 359 6.52 20.28 4.44
C PRO A 359 6.94 18.80 4.43
N LEU A 360 6.33 17.99 5.30
CA LEU A 360 6.57 16.55 5.38
C LEU A 360 6.06 15.84 4.13
N GLN A 361 4.90 16.25 3.65
CA GLN A 361 4.26 15.71 2.44
C GLN A 361 5.03 16.10 1.18
N HIS A 362 5.46 17.36 1.08
CA HIS A 362 6.33 17.80 -0.02
C HIS A 362 7.60 16.96 -0.14
N GLY A 363 8.19 16.58 1.01
CA GLY A 363 9.31 15.64 1.04
C GLY A 363 8.93 14.25 0.50
N ALA A 364 7.79 13.71 0.90
CA ALA A 364 7.30 12.42 0.45
C ALA A 364 6.97 12.42 -1.06
N ASP A 365 6.30 13.46 -1.55
CA ASP A 365 5.94 13.63 -2.96
C ASP A 365 7.14 13.73 -3.91
N LEU A 366 8.29 14.19 -3.41
CA LEU A 366 9.54 14.20 -4.17
C LEU A 366 10.30 12.88 -4.06
N ILE A 367 10.44 12.35 -2.83
CA ILE A 367 11.28 11.18 -2.56
C ILE A 367 10.65 9.89 -3.08
N LEU A 368 9.33 9.70 -2.93
CA LEU A 368 8.68 8.46 -3.34
C LEU A 368 8.69 8.27 -4.87
N PRO A 369 8.27 9.22 -5.71
CA PRO A 369 8.37 9.09 -7.17
C PRO A 369 9.81 8.95 -7.64
N LEU A 370 10.75 9.69 -7.03
CA LEU A 370 12.18 9.57 -7.34
C LEU A 370 12.71 8.17 -7.01
N THR A 371 12.28 7.60 -5.88
CA THR A 371 12.63 6.23 -5.49
C THR A 371 12.07 5.21 -6.47
N ILE A 372 10.81 5.38 -6.90
CA ILE A 372 10.18 4.52 -7.91
C ILE A 372 10.95 4.62 -9.24
N ALA A 373 11.25 5.84 -9.70
CA ALA A 373 11.95 6.08 -10.96
C ALA A 373 13.39 5.53 -10.93
N THR A 374 14.12 5.74 -9.84
CA THR A 374 15.49 5.22 -9.68
C THR A 374 15.49 3.70 -9.57
N ALA A 375 14.61 3.11 -8.79
CA ALA A 375 14.49 1.66 -8.68
C ALA A 375 14.11 1.03 -10.03
N ALA A 376 13.15 1.61 -10.75
CA ALA A 376 12.80 1.17 -12.10
C ALA A 376 13.97 1.32 -13.08
N GLY A 377 14.68 2.44 -13.04
CA GLY A 377 15.88 2.68 -13.86
C GLY A 377 16.98 1.66 -13.58
N PHE A 378 17.30 1.39 -12.33
CA PHE A 378 18.25 0.33 -11.95
C PHE A 378 17.79 -1.05 -12.41
N GLY A 379 16.52 -1.38 -12.25
CA GLY A 379 15.94 -2.63 -12.73
C GLY A 379 16.10 -2.79 -14.25
N LEU A 380 15.91 -1.70 -14.99
CA LEU A 380 16.09 -1.64 -16.43
C LEU A 380 17.58 -1.86 -16.83
N VAL A 381 18.51 -1.18 -16.18
CA VAL A 381 19.95 -1.34 -16.42
C VAL A 381 20.38 -2.77 -16.13
N ILE A 382 19.92 -3.36 -15.03
CA ILE A 382 20.22 -4.74 -14.65
C ILE A 382 19.65 -5.73 -15.67
N LEU A 383 18.44 -5.49 -16.14
CA LEU A 383 17.81 -6.31 -17.17
C LEU A 383 18.59 -6.25 -18.47
N MET A 384 18.99 -5.04 -18.93
CA MET A 384 19.83 -4.83 -20.12
C MET A 384 21.17 -5.54 -19.97
N LEU A 385 21.81 -5.41 -18.81
CA LEU A 385 23.08 -6.08 -18.52
C LEU A 385 22.92 -7.62 -18.54
N GLY A 386 21.86 -8.15 -17.97
CA GLY A 386 21.55 -9.58 -17.99
C GLY A 386 21.34 -10.12 -19.42
N VAL A 387 20.65 -9.35 -20.24
CA VAL A 387 20.46 -9.66 -21.67
C VAL A 387 21.80 -9.58 -22.43
N ALA A 388 22.63 -8.57 -22.14
CA ALA A 388 23.93 -8.40 -22.79
C ALA A 388 24.94 -9.51 -22.42
N LEU A 389 25.01 -9.87 -21.14
CA LEU A 389 25.90 -10.95 -20.66
C LEU A 389 25.54 -12.34 -21.26
N GLY A 390 24.27 -12.57 -21.56
CA GLY A 390 23.84 -13.79 -22.25
C GLY A 390 23.98 -13.74 -23.78
N ALA A 391 24.42 -12.61 -24.35
CA ALA A 391 24.43 -12.41 -25.80
C ALA A 391 25.46 -13.31 -26.52
N SER A 392 26.64 -13.52 -25.94
CA SER A 392 27.70 -14.37 -26.51
C SER A 392 27.29 -15.84 -26.62
N ASP A 393 26.74 -16.38 -25.55
CA ASP A 393 26.31 -17.78 -25.52
C ASP A 393 25.14 -18.04 -26.48
N ARG A 394 24.24 -17.06 -26.59
CA ARG A 394 23.11 -17.09 -27.54
C ARG A 394 23.56 -16.95 -29.00
N ALA A 395 24.57 -16.08 -29.26
CA ALA A 395 25.11 -15.89 -30.60
C ALA A 395 25.66 -17.22 -31.17
N LEU A 396 26.42 -17.95 -30.38
CA LEU A 396 26.94 -19.28 -30.76
C LEU A 396 25.84 -20.29 -31.04
N THR A 397 24.81 -20.32 -30.20
CA THR A 397 23.68 -21.24 -30.39
C THR A 397 22.88 -20.90 -31.65
N LEU A 398 22.67 -19.60 -31.90
CA LEU A 398 21.98 -19.10 -33.08
C LEU A 398 22.76 -19.35 -34.36
N ALA A 399 24.08 -19.11 -34.35
CA ALA A 399 24.94 -19.42 -35.51
C ALA A 399 24.86 -20.90 -35.93
N ARG A 400 24.86 -21.80 -34.95
CA ARG A 400 24.69 -23.26 -35.21
C ARG A 400 23.31 -23.58 -35.80
N LEU A 401 22.26 -22.94 -35.35
CA LEU A 401 20.88 -23.17 -35.83
C LEU A 401 20.66 -22.56 -37.23
N THR A 402 21.29 -21.43 -37.52
CA THR A 402 21.20 -20.77 -38.83
C THR A 402 21.94 -21.64 -39.91
N VAL A 403 23.07 -22.25 -39.54
CA VAL A 403 23.76 -23.22 -40.43
C VAL A 403 22.88 -24.45 -40.71
N MET A 404 21.98 -24.82 -39.78
CA MET A 404 21.03 -25.92 -39.97
C MET A 404 19.73 -25.49 -40.70
N GLY A 405 19.67 -24.28 -41.27
CA GLY A 405 18.54 -23.80 -42.10
C GLY A 405 17.34 -23.24 -41.34
N HIS A 406 17.48 -22.88 -40.06
CA HIS A 406 16.39 -22.30 -39.29
C HIS A 406 16.43 -20.76 -39.37
N GLU A 407 15.55 -20.16 -40.22
CA GLU A 407 15.47 -18.72 -40.44
C GLU A 407 14.81 -17.92 -39.31
N ARG A 408 14.09 -18.55 -38.37
CA ARG A 408 13.33 -17.89 -37.31
C ARG A 408 14.10 -17.77 -35.98
N ALA A 409 15.32 -17.28 -36.04
CA ALA A 409 16.20 -17.14 -34.88
C ALA A 409 15.68 -16.16 -33.80
N THR A 410 14.95 -15.13 -34.21
CA THR A 410 14.40 -14.06 -33.31
C THR A 410 13.41 -14.60 -32.29
N GLY A 411 12.49 -15.45 -32.70
CA GLY A 411 11.49 -16.06 -31.79
C GLY A 411 12.11 -16.97 -30.73
N LEU A 412 13.23 -17.59 -31.06
CA LEU A 412 13.94 -18.50 -30.17
C LEU A 412 14.58 -17.76 -28.99
N VAL A 413 15.17 -16.58 -29.22
CA VAL A 413 15.77 -15.72 -28.17
C VAL A 413 14.70 -15.23 -27.20
N LEU A 414 13.54 -14.82 -27.73
CA LEU A 414 12.40 -14.40 -26.90
C LEU A 414 11.88 -15.53 -26.03
N LEU A 415 11.68 -16.72 -26.60
CA LEU A 415 11.19 -17.89 -25.88
C LEU A 415 12.18 -18.39 -24.80
N GLU A 416 13.48 -18.22 -25.02
CA GLU A 416 14.51 -18.61 -24.06
C GLU A 416 14.55 -17.68 -22.83
N ALA A 417 14.39 -16.37 -23.05
CA ALA A 417 14.47 -15.38 -21.98
C ALA A 417 13.15 -15.21 -21.20
N LEU A 418 12.00 -15.44 -21.85
CA LEU A 418 10.67 -15.23 -21.30
C LEU A 418 10.45 -15.91 -19.93
N PRO A 419 10.80 -17.21 -19.73
CA PRO A 419 10.59 -17.86 -18.43
C PRO A 419 11.35 -17.19 -17.29
N ALA A 420 12.57 -16.73 -17.54
CA ALA A 420 13.39 -16.04 -16.52
C ALA A 420 12.78 -14.70 -16.12
N VAL A 421 12.30 -13.93 -17.07
CA VAL A 421 11.63 -12.64 -16.84
C VAL A 421 10.31 -12.86 -16.09
N VAL A 422 9.47 -13.78 -16.54
CA VAL A 422 8.17 -14.07 -15.89
C VAL A 422 8.36 -14.54 -14.45
N VAL A 423 9.30 -15.43 -14.19
CA VAL A 423 9.58 -15.93 -12.84
C VAL A 423 10.15 -14.82 -11.96
N SER A 424 11.02 -13.94 -12.48
CA SER A 424 11.53 -12.79 -11.73
C SER A 424 10.45 -11.78 -11.40
N LEU A 425 9.51 -11.53 -12.32
CA LEU A 425 8.34 -10.65 -12.08
C LEU A 425 7.39 -11.25 -11.05
N ALA A 426 7.09 -12.56 -11.14
CA ALA A 426 6.27 -13.24 -10.16
C ALA A 426 6.91 -13.19 -8.75
N ALA A 427 8.22 -13.34 -8.68
CA ALA A 427 8.98 -13.22 -7.45
C ALA A 427 8.95 -11.79 -6.89
N ALA A 428 9.11 -10.78 -7.74
CA ALA A 428 9.02 -9.37 -7.34
C ALA A 428 7.62 -9.03 -6.81
N ALA A 429 6.57 -9.52 -7.48
CA ALA A 429 5.19 -9.35 -7.04
C ALA A 429 4.93 -10.04 -5.70
N ALA A 430 5.40 -11.28 -5.51
CA ALA A 430 5.29 -11.99 -4.24
C ALA A 430 6.02 -11.26 -3.10
N CYS A 431 7.20 -10.72 -3.38
CA CYS A 431 7.97 -9.90 -2.45
C CYS A 431 7.23 -8.62 -2.08
N ALA A 432 6.71 -7.91 -3.07
CA ALA A 432 5.97 -6.67 -2.89
C ALA A 432 4.67 -6.88 -2.10
N LEU A 433 3.97 -7.99 -2.30
CA LEU A 433 2.77 -8.37 -1.54
C LEU A 433 3.08 -8.77 -0.09
N ALA A 434 4.26 -9.34 0.16
CA ALA A 434 4.68 -9.70 1.51
C ALA A 434 5.14 -8.49 2.35
N LEU A 435 5.70 -7.45 1.72
CA LEU A 435 6.23 -6.27 2.40
C LEU A 435 5.20 -5.54 3.28
N PRO A 436 3.96 -5.24 2.83
CA PRO A 436 2.96 -4.56 3.65
C PRO A 436 2.60 -5.33 4.93
N SER A 437 2.51 -6.65 4.86
CA SER A 437 2.18 -7.48 6.03
C SER A 437 3.31 -7.57 7.05
N LEU A 438 4.55 -7.49 6.59
CA LEU A 438 5.75 -7.59 7.43
C LEU A 438 6.16 -6.24 8.03
N VAL A 439 5.96 -5.15 7.29
CA VAL A 439 6.42 -3.80 7.65
C VAL A 439 5.27 -2.92 8.14
N GLY A 440 4.04 -3.22 7.74
CA GLY A 440 2.87 -2.35 7.97
C GLY A 440 2.61 -2.04 9.45
N SER A 441 2.92 -2.97 10.36
CA SER A 441 2.82 -2.74 11.80
C SER A 441 3.95 -1.89 12.39
N ALA A 442 5.06 -1.75 11.67
CA ALA A 442 6.25 -0.99 12.08
C ALA A 442 6.31 0.41 11.43
N LEU A 443 5.54 0.64 10.36
CA LEU A 443 5.40 1.93 9.71
C LEU A 443 4.24 2.70 10.34
N ASP A 444 4.57 3.67 11.17
CA ASP A 444 3.58 4.62 11.66
C ASP A 444 3.40 5.76 10.64
N LEU A 445 2.46 5.56 9.72
CA LEU A 445 2.10 6.57 8.72
C LEU A 445 1.07 7.58 9.25
N SER A 446 0.61 7.45 10.50
CA SER A 446 -0.34 8.38 11.11
C SER A 446 0.22 9.80 11.23
N VAL A 447 1.55 9.94 11.25
CA VAL A 447 2.25 11.24 11.25
C VAL A 447 1.89 12.08 10.00
N PHE A 448 1.63 11.44 8.85
CA PHE A 448 1.24 12.13 7.61
C PHE A 448 -0.22 12.58 7.62
N THR A 449 -1.07 11.94 8.41
CA THR A 449 -2.50 12.25 8.48
C THR A 449 -2.84 13.29 9.54
N GLY A 450 -1.93 13.59 10.47
CA GLY A 450 -2.10 14.60 11.54
C GLY A 450 -3.22 14.32 12.55
N GLN A 451 -4.09 13.32 12.29
CA GLN A 451 -5.31 13.04 13.06
C GLN A 451 -5.29 11.68 13.77
N GLY A 452 -4.15 10.98 13.77
CA GLY A 452 -4.06 9.63 14.34
C GLY A 452 -4.90 8.61 13.58
N VAL A 453 -5.30 8.90 12.34
CA VAL A 453 -6.01 7.95 11.46
C VAL A 453 -5.05 6.83 11.09
N PRO A 454 -5.36 5.57 11.40
CA PRO A 454 -4.49 4.46 11.08
C PRO A 454 -4.42 4.28 9.56
N VAL A 455 -3.25 4.53 8.99
CA VAL A 455 -2.99 4.32 7.57
C VAL A 455 -2.46 2.91 7.37
N MET A 456 -3.22 2.09 6.66
CA MET A 456 -2.81 0.72 6.32
C MET A 456 -2.30 0.67 4.88
N VAL A 457 -1.07 0.19 4.70
CA VAL A 457 -0.54 -0.11 3.37
C VAL A 457 -1.27 -1.35 2.86
N ARG A 458 -2.09 -1.18 1.84
CA ARG A 458 -2.83 -2.28 1.19
C ARG A 458 -2.22 -2.59 -0.17
N PRO A 459 -2.24 -3.87 -0.59
CA PRO A 459 -1.85 -4.23 -1.94
C PRO A 459 -2.72 -3.49 -2.96
N ASP A 460 -2.07 -2.80 -3.90
CA ASP A 460 -2.73 -2.12 -5.01
C ASP A 460 -2.24 -2.67 -6.34
N TRP A 461 -3.17 -2.98 -7.22
CA TRP A 461 -2.89 -3.57 -8.53
C TRP A 461 -2.16 -2.61 -9.48
N ILE A 462 -2.36 -1.30 -9.32
CA ILE A 462 -1.67 -0.29 -10.14
C ILE A 462 -0.21 -0.22 -9.74
N SER A 463 0.08 -0.15 -8.43
CA SER A 463 1.45 -0.11 -7.90
C SER A 463 2.23 -1.38 -8.18
N LEU A 464 1.57 -2.54 -8.29
CA LEU A 464 2.18 -3.80 -8.68
C LEU A 464 2.32 -3.92 -10.20
N GLY A 465 1.28 -3.56 -10.94
CA GLY A 465 1.18 -3.76 -12.39
C GLY A 465 2.07 -2.83 -13.18
N LEU A 466 2.15 -1.57 -12.82
CA LEU A 466 2.92 -0.56 -13.58
C LEU A 466 4.41 -0.92 -13.68
N PRO A 467 5.15 -1.20 -12.59
CA PRO A 467 6.55 -1.63 -12.68
C PRO A 467 6.71 -2.95 -13.45
N ALA A 468 5.77 -3.89 -13.30
CA ALA A 468 5.82 -5.17 -14.00
C ALA A 468 5.64 -5.00 -15.52
N VAL A 469 4.67 -4.20 -15.95
CA VAL A 469 4.43 -3.91 -17.37
C VAL A 469 5.63 -3.16 -17.97
N MET A 470 6.16 -2.16 -17.28
CA MET A 470 7.36 -1.44 -17.73
C MET A 470 8.56 -2.38 -17.88
N ALA A 471 8.79 -3.27 -16.92
CA ALA A 471 9.86 -4.26 -17.00
C ALA A 471 9.67 -5.24 -18.17
N LEU A 472 8.45 -5.68 -18.45
CA LEU A 472 8.12 -6.53 -19.60
C LEU A 472 8.37 -5.82 -20.93
N LEU A 473 7.92 -4.57 -21.05
CA LEU A 473 8.13 -3.78 -22.28
C LEU A 473 9.62 -3.57 -22.56
N VAL A 474 10.40 -3.25 -21.51
CA VAL A 474 11.84 -3.07 -21.62
C VAL A 474 12.54 -4.39 -21.95
N ALA A 475 12.16 -5.50 -21.32
CA ALA A 475 12.67 -6.81 -21.65
C ALA A 475 12.41 -7.16 -23.11
N ALA A 476 11.18 -6.95 -23.58
CA ALA A 476 10.81 -7.20 -24.97
C ALA A 476 11.61 -6.31 -25.95
N ALA A 477 11.75 -5.02 -25.64
CA ALA A 477 12.53 -4.09 -26.46
C ALA A 477 14.03 -4.48 -26.51
N ALA A 478 14.63 -4.82 -25.35
CA ALA A 478 16.01 -5.25 -25.25
C ALA A 478 16.28 -6.55 -26.05
N LEU A 479 15.39 -7.51 -25.92
CA LEU A 479 15.49 -8.77 -26.65
C LEU A 479 15.26 -8.57 -28.15
N ALA A 480 14.33 -7.69 -28.55
CA ALA A 480 14.07 -7.38 -29.95
C ALA A 480 15.27 -6.66 -30.60
N THR A 481 15.88 -5.71 -29.89
CA THR A 481 17.10 -5.02 -30.38
C THR A 481 18.29 -5.98 -30.50
N GLN A 482 18.47 -6.86 -29.51
CA GLN A 482 19.49 -7.90 -29.56
C GLN A 482 19.29 -8.86 -30.75
N ALA A 483 18.06 -9.32 -30.95
CA ALA A 483 17.72 -10.19 -32.05
C ALA A 483 17.97 -9.53 -33.42
N ARG A 484 17.63 -8.23 -33.58
CA ARG A 484 17.91 -7.45 -34.81
C ARG A 484 19.41 -7.24 -35.05
N THR A 485 20.18 -6.99 -34.00
CA THR A 485 21.65 -6.80 -34.14
C THR A 485 22.34 -8.12 -34.49
N LEU A 486 21.90 -9.24 -33.95
CA LEU A 486 22.41 -10.56 -34.29
C LEU A 486 22.06 -10.98 -35.72
N SER A 487 20.87 -10.67 -36.21
CA SER A 487 20.44 -10.97 -37.58
C SER A 487 21.18 -10.11 -38.62
N ARG A 488 21.65 -8.91 -38.26
CA ARG A 488 22.44 -8.02 -39.17
C ARG A 488 23.92 -8.35 -39.20
N ARG A 489 24.48 -9.02 -38.20
CA ARG A 489 25.87 -9.50 -38.21
C ARG A 489 25.92 -10.79 -39.00
N GLY A 490 26.42 -10.76 -40.22
CA GLY A 490 26.50 -11.95 -41.08
C GLY A 490 27.30 -13.09 -40.42
N VAL A 491 26.87 -14.32 -40.62
CA VAL A 491 27.44 -15.57 -40.07
C VAL A 491 28.94 -15.65 -40.24
N ALA A 492 29.47 -15.09 -41.34
CA ALA A 492 30.90 -15.07 -41.68
C ALA A 492 31.78 -14.26 -40.73
N GLN A 493 31.24 -13.19 -40.08
CA GLN A 493 31.98 -12.39 -39.10
C GLN A 493 32.02 -13.06 -37.71
N MET A 494 31.03 -13.86 -37.38
CA MET A 494 30.99 -14.58 -36.08
C MET A 494 31.94 -15.76 -36.04
N LEU A 495 32.17 -16.41 -37.17
CA LEU A 495 33.11 -17.53 -37.28
C LEU A 495 34.61 -17.09 -37.40
N ARG A 496 34.90 -15.80 -37.68
CA ARG A 496 36.26 -15.24 -37.70
C ARG A 496 36.73 -14.69 -36.36
N ALA A 497 35.88 -14.67 -35.34
CA ALA A 497 36.20 -14.13 -34.01
C ALA A 497 36.64 -15.22 -33.00
N GLU A 498 36.78 -16.48 -33.45
CA GLU A 498 37.50 -17.55 -32.77
C GLU A 498 38.94 -17.63 -33.33
#